data_f85e8b55759d14301d57f5547df5b11d
#
_entry.id   f85e8b55759d14301d57f5547df5b11d
#
_cell.length_a   1.000
_cell.length_b   1.000
_cell.length_c   1.000
_cell.angle_alpha   90.00
_cell.angle_beta   90.00
_cell.angle_gamma   90.00
#
_symmetry.space_group_name_H-M   'P 1'
#
loop_
_entity.id
_entity.type
_entity.pdbx_description
1 polymer ?
#
loop_
_entity_poly.entity_id
_entity_poly.type
_entity_poly.pdbx_seq_one_letter_code
_entity_poly.pdbx_strand_id
1 'polypeptide(L)'
;MKLKLSVLVTALIASSGSAAFAESEVNLYSSRHYDTDERLYSEFTEQTGITVNRIEGKADELIARMKAEGLNSPADVLITVDTSRLERAKDAGILQSTDSTVLEVRIPSKLQDSDNQWFGFSQRARIIFFDKNDVTKPPASYLDLADPAYKGMVCHRSSTNVYSQTLLSSVIENHGEEAATEWAKGFVANFARKPQGGDTDQLRGLVSGECEISISNTYYFARALRRDVKGVTADIDMIGWVFPSQEAEGAHMNLSGAGVAKNAPNRDNAVKFLEYLASDQAQKYFSAGNDEYPAVAGVGLSDSVAKLGLFKADDVDLSAVAKNLPVAQKIFAIADWQ
;
A
#
# COMPACT_ATOMS: atom_id res chain seq x y z
N MET A 1 -44.27 15.68 -83.01
CA MET A 1 -42.94 15.79 -82.39
C MET A 1 -43.18 15.99 -80.91
N LYS A 2 -43.04 14.90 -80.07
CA LYS A 2 -43.32 14.94 -78.65
C LYS A 2 -41.97 14.91 -77.86
N LEU A 3 -41.68 16.02 -77.23
CA LEU A 3 -40.46 16.15 -76.35
C LEU A 3 -40.73 15.45 -75.03
N LYS A 4 -39.91 14.46 -74.65
CA LYS A 4 -39.93 13.84 -73.32
C LYS A 4 -38.93 14.56 -72.45
N LEU A 5 -39.44 15.20 -71.42
CA LEU A 5 -38.63 15.82 -70.34
C LEU A 5 -38.29 14.76 -69.30
N SER A 6 -37.01 14.37 -69.15
CA SER A 6 -36.55 13.46 -68.16
C SER A 6 -36.12 14.29 -66.94
N VAL A 7 -36.82 14.09 -65.83
CA VAL A 7 -36.43 14.67 -64.48
C VAL A 7 -35.45 13.74 -63.82
N LEU A 8 -34.24 14.23 -63.59
CA LEU A 8 -33.21 13.54 -62.87
C LEU A 8 -33.37 13.88 -61.33
N VAL A 9 -33.80 12.90 -60.54
CA VAL A 9 -33.89 13.04 -59.06
C VAL A 9 -32.56 12.64 -58.51
N THR A 10 -31.79 13.61 -58.01
CA THR A 10 -30.53 13.37 -57.26
C THR A 10 -30.87 13.10 -55.79
N ALA A 11 -30.77 11.85 -55.37
CA ALA A 11 -30.92 11.49 -53.96
C ALA A 11 -29.65 11.86 -53.21
N LEU A 12 -29.74 12.85 -52.31
CA LEU A 12 -28.69 13.18 -51.34
C LEU A 12 -28.74 12.13 -50.22
N ILE A 13 -27.81 11.20 -50.21
CA ILE A 13 -27.60 10.29 -49.06
C ILE A 13 -26.84 11.07 -48.00
N ALA A 14 -27.57 11.56 -46.98
CA ALA A 14 -26.95 12.08 -45.74
C ALA A 14 -26.38 10.89 -44.98
N SER A 15 -25.08 10.67 -45.11
CA SER A 15 -24.35 9.77 -44.21
C SER A 15 -24.25 10.42 -42.81
N SER A 16 -25.18 10.06 -41.92
CA SER A 16 -25.03 10.29 -40.49
C SER A 16 -23.87 9.42 -39.99
N GLY A 17 -22.67 9.98 -39.99
CA GLY A 17 -21.53 9.41 -39.30
C GLY A 17 -21.85 9.37 -37.80
N SER A 18 -22.20 8.20 -37.29
CA SER A 18 -22.15 7.96 -35.86
C SER A 18 -20.70 8.17 -35.43
N ALA A 19 -20.41 9.30 -34.78
CA ALA A 19 -19.17 9.44 -34.04
C ALA A 19 -19.19 8.32 -32.98
N ALA A 20 -18.43 7.27 -33.21
CA ALA A 20 -18.11 6.33 -32.18
C ALA A 20 -17.35 7.15 -31.13
N PHE A 21 -17.99 7.51 -30.02
CA PHE A 21 -17.29 7.99 -28.87
C PHE A 21 -16.35 6.85 -28.46
N ALA A 22 -15.06 7.06 -28.59
CA ALA A 22 -14.08 6.17 -27.97
C ALA A 22 -14.48 6.02 -26.50
N GLU A 23 -14.66 4.78 -26.05
CA GLU A 23 -15.03 4.50 -24.67
C GLU A 23 -13.94 5.12 -23.78
N SER A 24 -14.33 6.05 -22.91
CA SER A 24 -13.36 6.73 -22.05
C SER A 24 -12.88 5.73 -21.01
N GLU A 25 -11.58 5.46 -20.97
CA GLU A 25 -11.00 4.40 -20.13
C GLU A 25 -9.75 4.87 -19.36
N VAL A 26 -9.39 4.13 -18.31
CA VAL A 26 -8.12 4.19 -17.63
C VAL A 26 -7.59 2.78 -17.41
N ASN A 27 -6.36 2.52 -17.79
CA ASN A 27 -5.72 1.20 -17.69
C ASN A 27 -4.84 1.16 -16.44
N LEU A 28 -5.27 0.41 -15.44
CA LEU A 28 -4.67 0.29 -14.12
C LEU A 28 -3.80 -0.97 -14.03
N TYR A 29 -2.50 -0.80 -13.77
CA TYR A 29 -1.61 -1.88 -13.35
C TYR A 29 -1.57 -1.90 -11.84
N SER A 30 -2.11 -2.98 -11.22
CA SER A 30 -2.34 -3.06 -9.79
C SER A 30 -1.60 -4.23 -9.15
N SER A 31 -0.79 -3.95 -8.14
CA SER A 31 -0.33 -4.97 -7.20
C SER A 31 -1.22 -5.08 -5.95
N ARG A 32 -2.30 -4.32 -5.90
CA ARG A 32 -3.38 -4.51 -4.93
C ARG A 32 -4.35 -5.54 -5.51
N HIS A 33 -4.74 -6.49 -4.70
CA HIS A 33 -5.62 -7.61 -5.09
C HIS A 33 -6.69 -7.83 -4.01
N TYR A 34 -7.23 -6.71 -3.49
CA TYR A 34 -8.32 -6.76 -2.53
C TYR A 34 -9.66 -6.76 -3.26
N ASP A 35 -10.49 -7.77 -3.04
CA ASP A 35 -11.86 -7.81 -3.57
C ASP A 35 -12.65 -6.54 -3.24
N THR A 36 -12.28 -5.91 -2.12
CA THR A 36 -12.86 -4.67 -1.65
C THR A 36 -12.53 -3.47 -2.54
N ASP A 37 -11.42 -3.47 -3.28
CA ASP A 37 -11.06 -2.36 -4.18
C ASP A 37 -11.99 -2.28 -5.40
N GLU A 38 -12.75 -3.35 -5.71
CA GLU A 38 -13.75 -3.35 -6.81
C GLU A 38 -14.75 -2.21 -6.71
N ARG A 39 -15.13 -1.88 -5.49
CA ARG A 39 -16.06 -0.78 -5.24
C ARG A 39 -15.45 0.58 -5.60
N LEU A 40 -14.17 0.80 -5.33
CA LEU A 40 -13.48 2.03 -5.74
C LEU A 40 -13.55 2.22 -7.27
N TYR A 41 -13.35 1.15 -8.01
CA TYR A 41 -13.32 1.19 -9.47
C TYR A 41 -14.72 1.37 -10.06
N SER A 42 -15.72 0.64 -9.56
CA SER A 42 -17.10 0.77 -10.01
C SER A 42 -17.69 2.15 -9.70
N GLU A 43 -17.47 2.68 -8.51
CA GLU A 43 -17.93 4.01 -8.13
C GLU A 43 -17.25 5.12 -8.95
N PHE A 44 -15.98 5.00 -9.28
CA PHE A 44 -15.30 5.92 -10.19
C PHE A 44 -15.96 5.91 -11.59
N THR A 45 -16.22 4.70 -12.12
CA THR A 45 -16.88 4.54 -13.43
C THR A 45 -18.30 5.12 -13.41
N GLU A 46 -19.07 4.87 -12.35
CA GLU A 46 -20.42 5.42 -12.20
C GLU A 46 -20.44 6.96 -12.17
N GLN A 47 -19.46 7.57 -11.51
CA GLN A 47 -19.38 9.03 -11.37
C GLN A 47 -18.87 9.75 -12.62
N THR A 48 -17.97 9.10 -13.35
CA THR A 48 -17.23 9.78 -14.44
C THR A 48 -17.53 9.27 -15.82
N GLY A 49 -18.13 8.09 -15.95
CA GLY A 49 -18.28 7.37 -17.22
C GLY A 49 -16.95 6.80 -17.77
N ILE A 50 -15.86 6.85 -16.97
CA ILE A 50 -14.55 6.32 -17.36
C ILE A 50 -14.44 4.88 -16.87
N THR A 51 -14.27 3.94 -17.79
CA THR A 51 -14.10 2.51 -17.47
C THR A 51 -12.71 2.24 -16.90
N VAL A 52 -12.61 1.49 -15.80
CA VAL A 52 -11.34 1.07 -15.22
C VAL A 52 -11.00 -0.34 -15.71
N ASN A 53 -10.01 -0.45 -16.57
CA ASN A 53 -9.44 -1.73 -17.00
C ASN A 53 -8.27 -2.10 -16.09
N ARG A 54 -8.20 -3.36 -15.65
CA ARG A 54 -7.16 -3.78 -14.70
C ARG A 54 -6.29 -4.90 -15.20
N ILE A 55 -5.00 -4.79 -14.90
CA ILE A 55 -4.04 -5.89 -14.93
C ILE A 55 -3.46 -6.01 -13.53
N GLU A 56 -3.70 -7.16 -12.91
CA GLU A 56 -3.20 -7.45 -11.56
C GLU A 56 -1.97 -8.37 -11.61
N GLY A 57 -1.01 -8.11 -10.71
CA GLY A 57 0.22 -8.89 -10.65
C GLY A 57 1.11 -8.44 -9.49
N LYS A 58 2.27 -9.10 -9.35
CA LYS A 58 3.26 -8.66 -8.36
C LYS A 58 3.89 -7.34 -8.82
N ALA A 59 4.14 -6.42 -7.87
CA ALA A 59 4.64 -5.09 -8.19
C ALA A 59 5.90 -5.12 -9.05
N ASP A 60 6.87 -5.95 -8.71
CA ASP A 60 8.14 -6.02 -9.46
C ASP A 60 7.94 -6.56 -10.88
N GLU A 61 6.99 -7.49 -11.08
CA GLU A 61 6.62 -8.01 -12.40
C GLU A 61 5.93 -6.92 -13.24
N LEU A 62 5.02 -6.12 -12.63
CA LEU A 62 4.36 -5.00 -13.29
C LEU A 62 5.34 -3.89 -13.67
N ILE A 63 6.26 -3.53 -12.78
CA ILE A 63 7.32 -2.55 -13.05
C ILE A 63 8.20 -3.02 -14.22
N ALA A 64 8.65 -4.29 -14.19
CA ALA A 64 9.44 -4.87 -15.26
C ALA A 64 8.68 -4.89 -16.60
N ARG A 65 7.38 -5.22 -16.56
CA ARG A 65 6.50 -5.22 -17.72
C ARG A 65 6.35 -3.83 -18.32
N MET A 66 6.00 -2.81 -17.51
CA MET A 66 5.87 -1.42 -17.98
C MET A 66 7.18 -0.92 -18.61
N LYS A 67 8.33 -1.27 -18.00
CA LYS A 67 9.64 -0.93 -18.54
C LYS A 67 9.91 -1.59 -19.91
N ALA A 68 9.54 -2.86 -20.06
CA ALA A 68 9.70 -3.60 -21.31
C ALA A 68 8.75 -3.11 -22.42
N GLU A 69 7.51 -2.77 -22.07
CA GLU A 69 6.52 -2.20 -22.99
C GLU A 69 6.93 -0.80 -23.48
N GLY A 70 7.63 -0.02 -22.65
CA GLY A 70 8.19 1.29 -23.01
C GLY A 70 7.11 2.25 -23.54
N LEU A 71 7.33 2.81 -24.74
CA LEU A 71 6.39 3.73 -25.40
C LEU A 71 5.05 3.07 -25.80
N ASN A 72 5.01 1.75 -25.88
CA ASN A 72 3.81 0.99 -26.23
C ASN A 72 3.05 0.46 -25.01
N SER A 73 3.45 0.85 -23.80
CA SER A 73 2.73 0.44 -22.59
C SER A 73 1.31 0.98 -22.62
N PRO A 74 0.30 0.12 -22.44
CA PRO A 74 -1.08 0.56 -22.31
C PRO A 74 -1.39 1.10 -20.91
N ALA A 75 -0.47 0.97 -19.94
CA ALA A 75 -0.69 1.39 -18.58
C ALA A 75 -0.85 2.90 -18.45
N ASP A 76 -1.92 3.34 -17.77
CA ASP A 76 -2.14 4.74 -17.41
C ASP A 76 -1.72 5.01 -15.97
N VAL A 77 -1.98 4.06 -15.08
CA VAL A 77 -1.69 4.17 -13.63
C VAL A 77 -1.01 2.90 -13.13
N LEU A 78 0.03 3.07 -12.33
CA LEU A 78 0.56 2.01 -11.46
C LEU A 78 0.08 2.27 -10.03
N ILE A 79 -0.62 1.31 -9.43
CA ILE A 79 -0.97 1.31 -8.00
C ILE A 79 -0.29 0.14 -7.28
N THR A 80 0.34 0.43 -6.14
CA THR A 80 1.06 -0.59 -5.37
C THR A 80 0.97 -0.35 -3.88
N VAL A 81 1.37 -1.35 -3.11
CA VAL A 81 1.55 -1.26 -1.67
C VAL A 81 3.04 -1.13 -1.37
N ASP A 82 3.39 -0.33 -0.37
CA ASP A 82 4.75 -0.08 0.07
C ASP A 82 5.53 0.97 -0.76
N THR A 83 6.02 1.99 -0.07
CA THR A 83 6.74 3.12 -0.68
C THR A 83 7.97 2.68 -1.45
N SER A 84 8.68 1.65 -0.98
CA SER A 84 9.86 1.15 -1.67
C SER A 84 9.60 0.65 -3.09
N ARG A 85 8.37 0.22 -3.36
CA ARG A 85 7.95 -0.19 -4.71
C ARG A 85 7.62 1.01 -5.59
N LEU A 86 7.05 2.07 -5.01
CA LEU A 86 6.83 3.34 -5.71
C LEU A 86 8.16 3.99 -6.07
N GLU A 87 9.12 4.01 -5.15
CA GLU A 87 10.47 4.50 -5.43
C GLU A 87 11.17 3.69 -6.52
N ARG A 88 11.07 2.35 -6.51
CA ARG A 88 11.61 1.53 -7.60
C ARG A 88 10.94 1.82 -8.95
N ALA A 89 9.64 2.12 -8.97
CA ALA A 89 8.95 2.53 -10.19
C ALA A 89 9.45 3.90 -10.69
N LYS A 90 9.67 4.86 -9.77
CA LYS A 90 10.28 6.15 -10.04
C LYS A 90 11.70 5.98 -10.61
N ASP A 91 12.55 5.23 -9.94
CA ASP A 91 13.95 4.95 -10.35
C ASP A 91 14.03 4.23 -11.70
N ALA A 92 13.06 3.36 -11.99
CA ALA A 92 12.93 2.70 -13.29
C ALA A 92 12.51 3.65 -14.42
N GLY A 93 12.14 4.89 -14.10
CA GLY A 93 11.70 5.92 -15.05
C GLY A 93 10.38 5.60 -15.74
N ILE A 94 9.49 4.85 -15.07
CA ILE A 94 8.18 4.44 -15.61
C ILE A 94 7.01 5.27 -15.11
N LEU A 95 7.26 6.25 -14.23
CA LEU A 95 6.29 7.23 -13.77
C LEU A 95 6.60 8.61 -14.35
N GLN A 96 5.62 9.49 -14.35
CA GLN A 96 5.78 10.90 -14.72
C GLN A 96 5.30 11.82 -13.59
N SER A 97 5.84 13.03 -13.55
CA SER A 97 5.34 14.09 -12.68
C SER A 97 3.88 14.42 -13.02
N THR A 98 3.08 14.59 -11.99
CA THR A 98 1.65 14.85 -12.10
C THR A 98 1.31 16.13 -11.35
N ASP A 99 1.11 17.22 -12.12
CA ASP A 99 0.67 18.48 -11.58
C ASP A 99 -0.84 18.43 -11.33
N SER A 100 -1.24 18.33 -10.07
CA SER A 100 -2.64 18.38 -9.64
C SER A 100 -2.75 19.08 -8.30
N THR A 101 -3.30 20.28 -8.32
CA THR A 101 -3.59 21.05 -7.09
C THR A 101 -4.49 20.26 -6.12
N VAL A 102 -5.37 19.40 -6.65
CA VAL A 102 -6.23 18.54 -5.81
C VAL A 102 -5.38 17.58 -5.02
N LEU A 103 -4.46 16.87 -5.66
CA LEU A 103 -3.60 15.88 -5.00
C LEU A 103 -2.64 16.57 -4.01
N GLU A 104 -1.99 17.65 -4.44
CA GLU A 104 -1.03 18.39 -3.63
C GLU A 104 -1.64 18.98 -2.34
N VAL A 105 -2.89 19.46 -2.41
CA VAL A 105 -3.60 20.01 -1.25
C VAL A 105 -4.18 18.94 -0.35
N ARG A 106 -4.71 17.85 -0.93
CA ARG A 106 -5.43 16.83 -0.16
C ARG A 106 -4.52 15.79 0.50
N ILE A 107 -3.46 15.38 -0.19
CA ILE A 107 -2.51 14.40 0.36
C ILE A 107 -1.44 15.16 1.15
N PRO A 108 -1.16 14.79 2.40
CA PRO A 108 -0.06 15.40 3.16
C PRO A 108 1.29 15.26 2.43
N SER A 109 2.13 16.29 2.44
CA SER A 109 3.40 16.34 1.69
C SER A 109 4.33 15.14 1.99
N LYS A 110 4.33 14.63 3.23
CA LYS A 110 5.09 13.44 3.61
C LYS A 110 4.57 12.12 2.99
N LEU A 111 3.40 12.14 2.38
CA LEU A 111 2.82 11.02 1.64
C LEU A 111 2.82 11.25 0.13
N GLN A 112 3.64 12.20 -0.34
CA GLN A 112 3.83 12.51 -1.74
C GLN A 112 5.30 12.38 -2.11
N ASP A 113 5.58 12.01 -3.34
CA ASP A 113 6.91 12.13 -3.91
C ASP A 113 7.29 13.61 -4.11
N SER A 114 8.55 13.95 -3.84
CA SER A 114 9.05 15.33 -4.00
C SER A 114 8.97 15.88 -5.44
N ASP A 115 8.95 14.98 -6.44
CA ASP A 115 8.81 15.31 -7.86
C ASP A 115 7.38 15.03 -8.38
N ASN A 116 6.41 14.81 -7.48
CA ASN A 116 5.01 14.51 -7.81
C ASN A 116 4.81 13.28 -8.72
N GLN A 117 5.71 12.28 -8.65
CA GLN A 117 5.59 11.08 -9.47
C GLN A 117 4.70 10.00 -8.86
N TRP A 118 4.48 10.05 -7.53
CA TRP A 118 3.53 9.20 -6.84
C TRP A 118 2.88 9.90 -5.64
N PHE A 119 1.71 9.40 -5.26
CA PHE A 119 0.91 9.88 -4.13
C PHE A 119 0.42 8.71 -3.30
N GLY A 120 0.39 8.87 -1.97
CA GLY A 120 -0.16 7.90 -1.04
C GLY A 120 -1.65 8.08 -0.84
N PHE A 121 -2.41 6.99 -0.85
CA PHE A 121 -3.87 7.03 -0.71
C PHE A 121 -4.40 6.31 0.53
N SER A 122 -3.61 5.43 1.12
CA SER A 122 -3.92 4.83 2.42
C SER A 122 -2.65 4.55 3.20
N GLN A 123 -2.77 4.44 4.52
CA GLN A 123 -1.65 4.27 5.43
C GLN A 123 -1.89 3.07 6.36
N ARG A 124 -0.81 2.48 6.84
CA ARG A 124 -0.79 1.47 7.90
C ARG A 124 0.45 1.61 8.75
N ALA A 125 0.31 1.42 10.04
CA ALA A 125 1.44 1.27 10.93
C ALA A 125 1.83 -0.21 11.03
N ARG A 126 3.11 -0.48 11.21
CA ARG A 126 3.61 -1.79 11.55
C ARG A 126 3.84 -1.82 13.06
N ILE A 127 3.00 -2.55 13.80
CA ILE A 127 2.94 -2.47 15.25
C ILE A 127 3.21 -3.81 15.93
N ILE A 128 3.48 -3.76 17.22
CA ILE A 128 3.74 -4.94 18.05
C ILE A 128 2.41 -5.45 18.58
N PHE A 129 2.15 -6.74 18.35
CA PHE A 129 1.06 -7.50 18.96
C PHE A 129 1.64 -8.49 19.98
N PHE A 130 0.89 -8.78 21.04
CA PHE A 130 1.33 -9.69 22.09
C PHE A 130 0.16 -10.43 22.74
N ASP A 131 0.44 -11.60 23.32
CA ASP A 131 -0.51 -12.30 24.17
C ASP A 131 -0.60 -11.63 25.54
N LYS A 132 -1.78 -11.11 25.91
CA LYS A 132 -2.04 -10.43 27.18
C LYS A 132 -1.96 -11.35 28.40
N ASN A 133 -2.10 -12.67 28.18
CA ASN A 133 -2.07 -13.62 29.27
C ASN A 133 -0.63 -13.92 29.71
N ASP A 134 0.32 -13.91 28.76
CA ASP A 134 1.69 -14.32 28.98
C ASP A 134 2.67 -13.14 29.06
N VAL A 135 2.40 -12.04 28.33
CA VAL A 135 3.28 -10.87 28.28
C VAL A 135 2.75 -9.75 29.17
N THR A 136 3.26 -9.66 30.38
CA THR A 136 2.89 -8.61 31.35
C THR A 136 3.57 -7.27 31.09
N LYS A 137 4.74 -7.27 30.41
CA LYS A 137 5.49 -6.08 30.03
C LYS A 137 5.83 -6.18 28.53
N PRO A 138 4.95 -5.69 27.64
CA PRO A 138 5.22 -5.73 26.22
C PRO A 138 6.35 -4.75 25.82
N PRO A 139 7.08 -5.04 24.72
CA PRO A 139 8.06 -4.11 24.16
C PRO A 139 7.42 -2.76 23.83
N ALA A 140 8.02 -1.65 24.24
CA ALA A 140 7.52 -0.31 24.00
C ALA A 140 8.09 0.30 22.70
N SER A 141 9.19 -0.25 22.18
CA SER A 141 9.84 0.19 20.93
C SER A 141 10.25 -1.00 20.07
N TYR A 142 10.63 -0.73 18.81
CA TYR A 142 11.23 -1.78 17.98
C TYR A 142 12.55 -2.26 18.56
N LEU A 143 13.33 -1.34 19.16
CA LEU A 143 14.64 -1.68 19.72
C LEU A 143 14.51 -2.65 20.91
N ASP A 144 13.47 -2.53 21.70
CA ASP A 144 13.22 -3.44 22.83
C ASP A 144 13.05 -4.90 22.39
N LEU A 145 12.63 -5.14 21.16
CA LEU A 145 12.47 -6.51 20.63
C LEU A 145 13.79 -7.29 20.53
N ALA A 146 14.93 -6.61 20.66
CA ALA A 146 16.24 -7.23 20.72
C ALA A 146 16.68 -7.58 22.17
N ASP A 147 15.88 -7.21 23.20
CA ASP A 147 16.18 -7.55 24.59
C ASP A 147 16.12 -9.07 24.78
N PRO A 148 17.18 -9.70 25.37
CA PRO A 148 17.17 -11.13 25.67
C PRO A 148 16.00 -11.60 26.57
N ALA A 149 15.31 -10.70 27.25
CA ALA A 149 14.10 -11.02 28.01
C ALA A 149 12.97 -11.59 27.13
N TYR A 150 12.98 -11.33 25.81
CA TYR A 150 11.99 -11.85 24.86
C TYR A 150 12.49 -13.08 24.06
N LYS A 151 13.54 -13.75 24.56
CA LYS A 151 14.14 -14.90 23.87
C LYS A 151 13.13 -16.04 23.67
N GLY A 152 12.96 -16.44 22.40
CA GLY A 152 12.05 -17.52 22.02
C GLY A 152 10.57 -17.12 22.00
N MET A 153 10.25 -15.81 22.09
CA MET A 153 8.87 -15.33 22.18
C MET A 153 8.36 -14.72 20.89
N VAL A 154 9.22 -14.41 19.90
CA VAL A 154 8.85 -13.56 18.78
C VAL A 154 8.55 -14.38 17.52
N CYS A 155 7.37 -14.17 16.91
CA CYS A 155 7.06 -14.58 15.55
C CYS A 155 7.22 -13.42 14.58
N HIS A 156 7.89 -13.66 13.46
CA HIS A 156 8.04 -12.66 12.41
C HIS A 156 8.04 -13.26 11.00
N ARG A 157 7.91 -12.39 10.00
CA ARG A 157 7.97 -12.76 8.59
C ARG A 157 9.40 -12.88 8.10
N SER A 158 9.57 -13.58 6.97
CA SER A 158 10.84 -13.71 6.26
C SER A 158 11.44 -12.34 5.87
N SER A 159 12.76 -12.28 5.81
CA SER A 159 13.55 -11.15 5.26
C SER A 159 13.21 -10.82 3.82
N THR A 160 12.71 -11.80 3.04
CA THR A 160 12.29 -11.57 1.65
C THR A 160 10.98 -10.80 1.53
N ASN A 161 10.26 -10.62 2.65
CA ASN A 161 9.01 -9.88 2.65
C ASN A 161 9.28 -8.36 2.69
N VAL A 162 8.58 -7.61 1.83
CA VAL A 162 8.72 -6.16 1.73
C VAL A 162 8.50 -5.43 3.06
N TYR A 163 7.57 -5.89 3.93
CA TYR A 163 7.31 -5.24 5.20
C TYR A 163 8.43 -5.47 6.24
N SER A 164 9.13 -6.60 6.19
CA SER A 164 10.35 -6.81 6.97
C SER A 164 11.47 -5.91 6.47
N GLN A 165 11.59 -5.78 5.14
CA GLN A 165 12.61 -4.95 4.50
C GLN A 165 12.44 -3.48 4.85
N THR A 166 11.24 -2.93 4.71
CA THR A 166 10.97 -1.52 5.00
C THR A 166 11.02 -1.20 6.49
N LEU A 167 10.64 -2.13 7.37
CA LEU A 167 10.84 -1.96 8.82
C LEU A 167 12.33 -1.84 9.16
N LEU A 168 13.17 -2.77 8.69
CA LEU A 168 14.61 -2.68 8.95
C LEU A 168 15.21 -1.42 8.32
N SER A 169 14.76 -1.04 7.12
CA SER A 169 15.18 0.21 6.48
C SER A 169 14.82 1.45 7.30
N SER A 170 13.65 1.47 7.96
CA SER A 170 13.25 2.53 8.89
C SER A 170 14.12 2.55 10.14
N VAL A 171 14.47 1.39 10.69
CA VAL A 171 15.43 1.30 11.83
C VAL A 171 16.81 1.82 11.43
N ILE A 172 17.27 1.54 10.19
CA ILE A 172 18.54 2.08 9.68
C ILE A 172 18.45 3.60 9.58
N GLU A 173 17.36 4.15 9.04
CA GLU A 173 17.18 5.59 8.88
C GLU A 173 17.20 6.33 10.21
N ASN A 174 16.52 5.79 11.20
CA ASN A 174 16.43 6.40 12.54
C ASN A 174 17.69 6.24 13.41
N HIS A 175 18.40 5.11 13.27
CA HIS A 175 19.44 4.73 14.25
C HIS A 175 20.81 4.46 13.63
N GLY A 176 20.90 4.43 12.30
CA GLY A 176 22.13 4.11 11.55
C GLY A 176 22.39 2.60 11.38
N GLU A 177 23.31 2.26 10.47
CA GLU A 177 23.58 0.89 10.03
C GLU A 177 24.13 0.00 11.16
N GLU A 178 25.01 0.54 12.02
CA GLU A 178 25.64 -0.22 13.12
C GLU A 178 24.59 -0.63 14.15
N ALA A 179 23.80 0.33 14.66
CA ALA A 179 22.75 0.07 15.64
C ALA A 179 21.66 -0.86 15.07
N ALA A 180 21.26 -0.68 13.82
CA ALA A 180 20.31 -1.54 13.15
C ALA A 180 20.84 -2.99 12.98
N THR A 181 22.15 -3.14 12.76
CA THR A 181 22.79 -4.46 12.66
C THR A 181 22.75 -5.20 14.00
N GLU A 182 23.12 -4.53 15.09
CA GLU A 182 23.07 -5.12 16.43
C GLU A 182 21.62 -5.43 16.86
N TRP A 183 20.70 -4.51 16.56
CA TRP A 183 19.28 -4.77 16.77
C TRP A 183 18.80 -6.02 16.01
N ALA A 184 19.11 -6.14 14.72
CA ALA A 184 18.67 -7.28 13.92
C ALA A 184 19.19 -8.62 14.46
N LYS A 185 20.44 -8.67 14.93
CA LYS A 185 21.02 -9.87 15.58
C LYS A 185 20.25 -10.25 16.84
N GLY A 186 20.00 -9.27 17.73
CA GLY A 186 19.24 -9.50 18.97
C GLY A 186 17.80 -9.90 18.69
N PHE A 187 17.16 -9.24 17.72
CA PHE A 187 15.79 -9.53 17.33
C PHE A 187 15.65 -10.96 16.79
N VAL A 188 16.54 -11.39 15.90
CA VAL A 188 16.56 -12.77 15.36
C VAL A 188 16.82 -13.80 16.46
N ALA A 189 17.70 -13.50 17.43
CA ALA A 189 17.96 -14.37 18.58
C ALA A 189 16.72 -14.61 19.45
N ASN A 190 15.73 -13.73 19.36
CA ASN A 190 14.47 -13.81 20.10
C ASN A 190 13.34 -14.53 19.34
N PHE A 191 13.59 -15.01 18.13
CA PHE A 191 12.55 -15.72 17.36
C PHE A 191 12.16 -17.04 18.01
N ALA A 192 10.86 -17.25 18.18
CA ALA A 192 10.25 -18.50 18.66
C ALA A 192 10.37 -19.62 17.61
N ARG A 193 10.36 -19.26 16.35
CA ARG A 193 10.42 -20.17 15.20
C ARG A 193 11.11 -19.50 14.00
N LYS A 194 11.45 -20.28 13.00
CA LYS A 194 11.90 -19.72 11.73
C LYS A 194 10.85 -18.79 11.12
N PRO A 195 11.27 -17.64 10.57
CA PRO A 195 10.35 -16.73 9.90
C PRO A 195 9.54 -17.41 8.81
N GLN A 196 8.21 -17.26 8.86
CA GLN A 196 7.31 -17.88 7.88
C GLN A 196 5.95 -17.17 7.81
N GLY A 197 5.20 -17.44 6.74
CA GLY A 197 3.83 -16.99 6.57
C GLY A 197 3.66 -15.49 6.37
N GLY A 198 2.42 -15.04 6.40
CA GLY A 198 2.00 -13.64 6.31
C GLY A 198 1.72 -13.01 7.67
N ASP A 199 1.31 -11.74 7.69
CA ASP A 199 0.99 -11.04 8.95
C ASP A 199 -0.19 -11.71 9.70
N THR A 200 -1.19 -12.25 8.99
CA THR A 200 -2.25 -13.04 9.63
C THR A 200 -1.70 -14.30 10.32
N ASP A 201 -0.65 -14.91 9.74
CA ASP A 201 -0.03 -16.11 10.36
C ASP A 201 0.77 -15.76 11.61
N GLN A 202 1.29 -14.51 11.69
CA GLN A 202 1.90 -14.03 12.92
C GLN A 202 0.84 -13.86 14.04
N LEU A 203 -0.35 -13.30 13.72
CA LEU A 203 -1.45 -13.22 14.67
C LEU A 203 -1.98 -14.61 15.08
N ARG A 204 -2.01 -15.58 14.14
CA ARG A 204 -2.34 -16.98 14.47
C ARG A 204 -1.33 -17.62 15.41
N GLY A 205 -0.04 -17.26 15.25
CA GLY A 205 1.02 -17.71 16.16
C GLY A 205 0.78 -17.30 17.59
N LEU A 206 0.26 -16.07 17.84
CA LEU A 206 -0.15 -15.62 19.17
C LEU A 206 -1.31 -16.47 19.70
N VAL A 207 -2.39 -16.62 18.92
CA VAL A 207 -3.58 -17.37 19.33
C VAL A 207 -3.27 -18.84 19.62
N SER A 208 -2.35 -19.45 18.86
CA SER A 208 -1.97 -20.84 19.04
C SER A 208 -0.94 -21.10 20.14
N GLY A 209 -0.37 -20.06 20.75
CA GLY A 209 0.73 -20.16 21.71
C GLY A 209 2.07 -20.58 21.09
N GLU A 210 2.21 -20.45 19.75
CA GLU A 210 3.49 -20.69 19.06
C GLU A 210 4.50 -19.57 19.34
N CYS A 211 4.01 -18.37 19.62
CA CYS A 211 4.77 -17.21 20.05
C CYS A 211 3.91 -16.29 20.92
N GLU A 212 4.54 -15.42 21.66
CA GLU A 212 3.90 -14.50 22.60
C GLU A 212 3.93 -13.06 22.12
N ILE A 213 4.82 -12.75 21.17
CA ILE A 213 5.00 -11.43 20.56
C ILE A 213 5.06 -11.57 19.03
N SER A 214 4.46 -10.64 18.30
CA SER A 214 4.60 -10.55 16.86
C SER A 214 4.59 -9.12 16.36
N ILE A 215 5.05 -8.90 15.12
CA ILE A 215 4.90 -7.61 14.43
C ILE A 215 4.02 -7.83 13.20
N SER A 216 2.97 -7.02 13.06
CA SER A 216 2.06 -7.06 11.93
C SER A 216 1.59 -5.66 11.57
N ASN A 217 1.09 -5.49 10.34
CA ASN A 217 0.45 -4.24 9.97
C ASN A 217 -0.93 -4.13 10.64
N THR A 218 -1.31 -2.93 11.00
CA THR A 218 -2.56 -2.61 11.72
C THR A 218 -3.80 -3.20 11.08
N TYR A 219 -3.92 -3.15 9.75
CA TYR A 219 -5.13 -3.57 9.04
C TYR A 219 -5.44 -5.08 9.13
N TYR A 220 -4.46 -5.93 9.43
CA TYR A 220 -4.72 -7.37 9.62
C TYR A 220 -5.52 -7.62 10.90
N PHE A 221 -5.17 -6.92 11.98
CA PHE A 221 -5.90 -7.02 13.23
C PHE A 221 -7.24 -6.29 13.17
N ALA A 222 -7.28 -5.07 12.60
CA ALA A 222 -8.53 -4.33 12.37
C ALA A 222 -9.53 -5.15 11.54
N ARG A 223 -9.05 -5.89 10.53
CA ARG A 223 -9.87 -6.82 9.76
C ARG A 223 -10.46 -7.93 10.62
N ALA A 224 -9.68 -8.53 11.53
CA ALA A 224 -10.16 -9.56 12.43
C ALA A 224 -11.15 -9.04 13.48
N LEU A 225 -11.09 -7.75 13.83
CA LEU A 225 -12.12 -7.08 14.63
C LEU A 225 -13.45 -6.89 13.87
N ARG A 226 -13.40 -6.79 12.55
CA ARG A 226 -14.58 -6.50 11.72
C ARG A 226 -15.24 -7.73 11.11
N ARG A 227 -14.45 -8.78 10.78
CA ARG A 227 -14.95 -10.00 10.14
C ARG A 227 -14.22 -11.24 10.64
N ASP A 228 -14.82 -12.39 10.39
CA ASP A 228 -14.16 -13.65 10.73
C ASP A 228 -12.85 -13.84 9.95
N VAL A 229 -11.77 -14.06 10.70
CA VAL A 229 -10.45 -14.45 10.20
C VAL A 229 -10.08 -15.73 10.93
N LYS A 230 -10.19 -16.85 10.22
CA LYS A 230 -9.97 -18.21 10.76
C LYS A 230 -8.65 -18.27 11.56
N GLY A 231 -8.76 -18.74 12.81
CA GLY A 231 -7.64 -18.90 13.73
C GLY A 231 -7.12 -17.58 14.33
N VAL A 232 -7.92 -16.50 14.29
CA VAL A 232 -7.62 -15.22 14.95
C VAL A 232 -8.85 -14.70 15.68
N THR A 233 -10.00 -14.58 15.00
CA THR A 233 -11.16 -13.83 15.53
C THR A 233 -11.77 -14.48 16.77
N ALA A 234 -11.79 -15.81 16.86
CA ALA A 234 -12.40 -16.51 17.99
C ALA A 234 -11.75 -16.15 19.34
N ASP A 235 -10.45 -15.90 19.34
CA ASP A 235 -9.65 -15.61 20.53
C ASP A 235 -8.98 -14.23 20.45
N ILE A 236 -9.55 -13.30 19.67
CA ILE A 236 -8.97 -11.98 19.41
C ILE A 236 -8.77 -11.16 20.68
N ASP A 237 -9.59 -11.39 21.70
CA ASP A 237 -9.52 -10.67 22.98
C ASP A 237 -8.25 -10.95 23.78
N MET A 238 -7.55 -12.05 23.50
CA MET A 238 -6.25 -12.32 24.12
C MET A 238 -5.12 -11.46 23.53
N ILE A 239 -5.31 -10.90 22.33
CA ILE A 239 -4.29 -10.13 21.64
C ILE A 239 -4.29 -8.69 22.16
N GLY A 240 -3.15 -8.25 22.70
CA GLY A 240 -2.85 -6.85 22.98
C GLY A 240 -2.02 -6.24 21.85
N TRP A 241 -1.91 -4.91 21.82
CA TRP A 241 -1.05 -4.21 20.88
C TRP A 241 -0.39 -2.99 21.50
N VAL A 242 0.78 -2.65 20.96
CA VAL A 242 1.53 -1.43 21.25
C VAL A 242 1.89 -0.75 19.95
N PHE A 243 1.64 0.55 19.83
CA PHE A 243 2.29 1.37 18.83
C PHE A 243 3.72 1.64 19.33
N PRO A 244 4.75 1.19 18.61
CA PRO A 244 6.13 1.30 19.11
C PRO A 244 6.64 2.73 19.13
N SER A 245 7.64 2.99 19.97
CA SER A 245 8.45 4.21 19.97
C SER A 245 7.66 5.51 20.16
N GLN A 246 6.54 5.49 20.88
CA GLN A 246 5.66 6.66 21.02
C GLN A 246 6.30 7.83 21.76
N GLU A 247 7.25 7.55 22.66
CA GLU A 247 8.04 8.57 23.38
C GLU A 247 9.31 9.01 22.59
N ALA A 248 9.57 8.39 21.44
CA ALA A 248 10.73 8.65 20.59
C ALA A 248 10.30 8.98 19.14
N GLU A 249 10.78 8.25 18.14
CA GLU A 249 10.51 8.50 16.72
C GLU A 249 9.04 8.28 16.30
N GLY A 250 8.34 7.38 16.95
CA GLY A 250 6.99 6.97 16.57
C GLY A 250 6.94 5.63 15.84
N ALA A 251 5.74 5.19 15.49
CA ALA A 251 5.53 3.91 14.81
C ALA A 251 5.87 4.02 13.32
N HIS A 252 6.62 3.05 12.80
CA HIS A 252 6.90 2.95 11.35
C HIS A 252 5.60 2.89 10.54
N MET A 253 5.47 3.84 9.63
CA MET A 253 4.35 3.97 8.70
C MET A 253 4.75 3.52 7.31
N ASN A 254 3.79 2.95 6.61
CA ASN A 254 3.92 2.70 5.18
C ASN A 254 2.57 2.99 4.50
N LEU A 255 2.57 3.05 3.18
CA LEU A 255 1.40 3.48 2.42
C LEU A 255 1.07 2.54 1.25
N SER A 256 -0.15 2.64 0.75
CA SER A 256 -0.49 2.25 -0.60
C SER A 256 -0.59 3.53 -1.42
N GLY A 257 0.02 3.54 -2.58
CA GLY A 257 0.08 4.72 -3.43
C GLY A 257 0.04 4.38 -4.90
N ALA A 258 -0.11 5.42 -5.71
CA ALA A 258 -0.17 5.30 -7.16
C ALA A 258 0.53 6.48 -7.83
N GLY A 259 0.95 6.26 -9.07
CA GLY A 259 1.48 7.28 -9.95
C GLY A 259 1.01 7.10 -11.38
N VAL A 260 1.01 8.19 -12.15
CA VAL A 260 0.70 8.16 -13.58
C VAL A 260 1.87 7.56 -14.33
N ALA A 261 1.60 6.59 -15.19
CA ALA A 261 2.60 5.96 -16.03
C ALA A 261 3.24 6.98 -17.00
N LYS A 262 4.55 6.86 -17.23
CA LYS A 262 5.30 7.82 -18.04
C LYS A 262 4.72 8.03 -19.44
N ASN A 263 4.22 6.98 -20.05
CA ASN A 263 3.70 6.98 -21.41
C ASN A 263 2.18 6.72 -21.43
N ALA A 264 1.47 7.10 -20.36
CA ALA A 264 0.03 6.89 -20.20
C ALA A 264 -0.76 7.38 -21.44
N PRO A 265 -1.43 6.48 -22.18
CA PRO A 265 -2.25 6.88 -23.34
C PRO A 265 -3.47 7.70 -22.91
N ASN A 266 -4.01 7.47 -21.71
CA ASN A 266 -5.18 8.17 -21.18
C ASN A 266 -4.81 9.02 -19.94
N ARG A 267 -3.75 9.86 -20.06
CA ARG A 267 -3.17 10.64 -18.96
C ARG A 267 -4.22 11.42 -18.15
N ASP A 268 -5.12 12.13 -18.84
CA ASP A 268 -6.11 12.97 -18.15
C ASP A 268 -7.12 12.13 -17.35
N ASN A 269 -7.46 10.94 -17.81
CA ASN A 269 -8.30 10.00 -17.07
C ASN A 269 -7.54 9.41 -15.89
N ALA A 270 -6.23 9.16 -16.05
CA ALA A 270 -5.36 8.73 -14.96
C ALA A 270 -5.31 9.77 -13.82
N VAL A 271 -5.14 11.04 -14.14
CA VAL A 271 -5.15 12.12 -13.14
C VAL A 271 -6.50 12.19 -12.42
N LYS A 272 -7.62 12.15 -13.16
CA LYS A 272 -8.96 12.10 -12.56
C LYS A 272 -9.15 10.90 -11.63
N PHE A 273 -8.60 9.74 -11.99
CA PHE A 273 -8.65 8.56 -11.14
C PHE A 273 -7.85 8.76 -9.84
N LEU A 274 -6.65 9.33 -9.89
CA LEU A 274 -5.88 9.66 -8.71
C LEU A 274 -6.60 10.70 -7.82
N GLU A 275 -7.18 11.74 -8.41
CA GLU A 275 -7.98 12.74 -7.69
C GLU A 275 -9.21 12.12 -7.02
N TYR A 276 -9.88 11.18 -7.69
CA TYR A 276 -10.97 10.41 -7.09
C TYR A 276 -10.49 9.59 -5.88
N LEU A 277 -9.34 8.92 -5.97
CA LEU A 277 -8.77 8.17 -4.83
C LEU A 277 -8.46 9.08 -3.61
N ALA A 278 -8.19 10.37 -3.85
CA ALA A 278 -8.03 11.37 -2.81
C ALA A 278 -9.36 11.96 -2.31
N SER A 279 -10.52 11.62 -2.88
CA SER A 279 -11.82 12.12 -2.43
C SER A 279 -12.22 11.55 -1.07
N ASP A 280 -13.07 12.28 -0.32
CA ASP A 280 -13.58 11.82 0.98
C ASP A 280 -14.28 10.46 0.88
N GLN A 281 -14.98 10.21 -0.23
CA GLN A 281 -15.68 8.96 -0.47
C GLN A 281 -14.71 7.78 -0.60
N ALA A 282 -13.70 7.90 -1.46
CA ALA A 282 -12.69 6.87 -1.64
C ALA A 282 -11.87 6.65 -0.35
N GLN A 283 -11.53 7.73 0.35
CA GLN A 283 -10.76 7.68 1.59
C GLN A 283 -11.55 7.00 2.74
N LYS A 284 -12.84 7.26 2.88
CA LYS A 284 -13.72 6.50 3.81
C LYS A 284 -13.75 5.02 3.47
N TYR A 285 -13.72 4.70 2.17
CA TYR A 285 -13.72 3.33 1.72
C TYR A 285 -12.41 2.60 2.05
N PHE A 286 -11.24 3.24 1.91
CA PHE A 286 -9.98 2.65 2.36
C PHE A 286 -10.03 2.26 3.84
N SER A 287 -10.67 3.07 4.69
CA SER A 287 -10.85 2.74 6.10
C SER A 287 -11.87 1.63 6.32
N ALA A 288 -13.06 1.73 5.73
CA ALA A 288 -14.17 0.79 5.98
C ALA A 288 -14.01 -0.55 5.24
N GLY A 289 -13.48 -0.53 4.01
CA GLY A 289 -13.32 -1.71 3.17
C GLY A 289 -12.00 -2.45 3.42
N ASN A 290 -10.91 -1.72 3.54
CA ASN A 290 -9.56 -2.29 3.62
C ASN A 290 -8.95 -2.27 5.03
N ASP A 291 -9.63 -1.63 6.01
CA ASP A 291 -9.17 -1.51 7.39
C ASP A 291 -7.84 -0.70 7.50
N GLU A 292 -7.59 0.20 6.54
CA GLU A 292 -6.41 1.07 6.49
C GLU A 292 -6.73 2.48 7.02
N TYR A 293 -5.72 3.21 7.48
CA TYR A 293 -5.87 4.63 7.80
C TYR A 293 -5.97 5.44 6.52
N PRO A 294 -6.92 6.40 6.41
CA PRO A 294 -6.96 7.33 5.29
C PRO A 294 -5.66 8.14 5.18
N ALA A 295 -5.24 8.48 3.96
CA ALA A 295 -4.14 9.42 3.74
C ALA A 295 -4.59 10.87 3.91
N VAL A 296 -5.84 11.17 3.56
CA VAL A 296 -6.42 12.51 3.63
C VAL A 296 -6.85 12.86 5.05
N ALA A 297 -6.40 14.00 5.54
CA ALA A 297 -6.75 14.48 6.87
C ALA A 297 -8.25 14.79 7.00
N GLY A 298 -8.80 14.56 8.20
CA GLY A 298 -10.19 14.85 8.52
C GLY A 298 -11.21 13.80 8.06
N VAL A 299 -10.79 12.77 7.34
CA VAL A 299 -11.64 11.64 6.99
C VAL A 299 -11.79 10.71 8.20
N GLY A 300 -13.04 10.37 8.54
CA GLY A 300 -13.35 9.51 9.69
C GLY A 300 -12.83 8.08 9.51
N LEU A 301 -12.37 7.49 10.61
CA LEU A 301 -11.96 6.08 10.66
C LEU A 301 -13.19 5.17 10.75
N SER A 302 -13.07 3.95 10.21
CA SER A 302 -14.04 2.88 10.52
C SER A 302 -13.91 2.43 11.97
N ASP A 303 -14.96 1.79 12.50
CA ASP A 303 -14.98 1.30 13.89
C ASP A 303 -13.81 0.35 14.19
N SER A 304 -13.44 -0.51 13.23
CA SER A 304 -12.34 -1.46 13.39
C SER A 304 -10.98 -0.77 13.48
N VAL A 305 -10.74 0.27 12.67
CA VAL A 305 -9.51 1.06 12.70
C VAL A 305 -9.48 1.97 13.92
N ALA A 306 -10.61 2.60 14.27
CA ALA A 306 -10.74 3.47 15.44
C ALA A 306 -10.45 2.74 16.76
N LYS A 307 -10.76 1.45 16.86
CA LYS A 307 -10.44 0.62 18.03
C LYS A 307 -8.94 0.50 18.31
N LEU A 308 -8.10 0.59 17.27
CA LEU A 308 -6.65 0.60 17.45
C LEU A 308 -6.15 1.89 18.11
N GLY A 309 -6.89 2.99 17.95
CA GLY A 309 -6.56 4.29 18.51
C GLY A 309 -5.70 5.16 17.59
N LEU A 310 -5.34 6.33 18.12
CA LEU A 310 -4.41 7.26 17.49
C LEU A 310 -2.99 6.98 17.98
N PHE A 311 -2.01 7.33 17.17
CA PHE A 311 -0.59 7.12 17.48
C PHE A 311 0.27 8.19 16.83
N LYS A 312 1.47 8.36 17.37
CA LYS A 312 2.53 9.15 16.74
C LYS A 312 3.16 8.29 15.64
N ALA A 313 3.02 8.74 14.40
CA ALA A 313 3.72 8.14 13.27
C ALA A 313 5.20 8.60 13.26
N ASP A 314 6.08 7.71 12.81
CA ASP A 314 7.45 8.07 12.47
C ASP A 314 7.45 9.13 11.36
N ASP A 315 8.28 10.16 11.54
CA ASP A 315 8.34 11.32 10.64
C ASP A 315 9.51 11.24 9.64
N VAL A 316 10.08 10.05 9.46
CA VAL A 316 11.15 9.83 8.46
C VAL A 316 10.64 10.03 7.05
N ASP A 317 11.52 10.49 6.17
CA ASP A 317 11.26 10.51 4.73
C ASP A 317 11.16 9.06 4.19
N LEU A 318 9.99 8.70 3.72
CA LEU A 318 9.73 7.36 3.18
C LEU A 318 10.59 7.03 1.96
N SER A 319 10.99 8.02 1.17
CA SER A 319 11.93 7.82 0.05
C SER A 319 13.34 7.52 0.55
N ALA A 320 13.77 8.14 1.65
CA ALA A 320 15.05 7.81 2.31
C ALA A 320 15.03 6.39 2.88
N VAL A 321 13.93 6.00 3.55
CA VAL A 321 13.71 4.61 4.01
C VAL A 321 13.84 3.61 2.84
N ALA A 322 13.25 3.90 1.68
CA ALA A 322 13.34 3.03 0.52
C ALA A 322 14.77 2.87 0.00
N LYS A 323 15.61 3.91 0.07
CA LYS A 323 17.02 3.87 -0.34
C LYS A 323 17.91 2.99 0.56
N ASN A 324 17.47 2.70 1.79
CA ASN A 324 18.19 1.83 2.71
C ASN A 324 18.01 0.31 2.43
N LEU A 325 17.16 -0.08 1.47
CA LEU A 325 16.92 -1.49 1.15
C LEU A 325 18.19 -2.31 0.85
N PRO A 326 19.18 -1.81 0.08
CA PRO A 326 20.41 -2.57 -0.16
C PRO A 326 21.22 -2.81 1.11
N VAL A 327 21.22 -1.86 2.05
CA VAL A 327 21.86 -1.99 3.36
C VAL A 327 21.08 -2.99 4.22
N ALA A 328 19.75 -2.90 4.26
CA ALA A 328 18.89 -3.84 4.97
C ALA A 328 19.12 -5.28 4.52
N GLN A 329 19.31 -5.52 3.21
CA GLN A 329 19.61 -6.86 2.69
C GLN A 329 20.92 -7.43 3.19
N LYS A 330 21.97 -6.59 3.34
CA LYS A 330 23.24 -7.02 3.95
C LYS A 330 23.06 -7.38 5.41
N ILE A 331 22.28 -6.56 6.14
CA ILE A 331 22.01 -6.79 7.58
C ILE A 331 21.22 -8.08 7.77
N PHE A 332 20.23 -8.38 6.94
CA PHE A 332 19.51 -9.66 6.98
C PHE A 332 20.45 -10.86 6.91
N ALA A 333 21.42 -10.81 5.98
CA ALA A 333 22.44 -11.87 5.84
C ALA A 333 23.35 -11.95 7.07
N ILE A 334 23.79 -10.82 7.63
CA ILE A 334 24.65 -10.75 8.82
C ILE A 334 23.91 -11.29 10.06
N ALA A 335 22.63 -11.00 10.21
CA ALA A 335 21.81 -11.41 11.35
C ALA A 335 21.22 -12.83 11.20
N ASP A 336 21.45 -13.53 10.08
CA ASP A 336 20.81 -14.81 9.71
C ASP A 336 19.26 -14.74 9.77
N TRP A 337 18.71 -13.61 9.39
CA TRP A 337 17.26 -13.43 9.26
C TRP A 337 16.78 -14.01 7.94
N GLN A 338 16.23 -15.20 7.99
CA GLN A 338 15.77 -15.97 6.84
C GLN A 338 14.43 -15.51 6.26
#